data_ac35c34f68d99f965cf3b2f424688e2e
#
_entry.id   ac35c34f68d99f965cf3b2f424688e2e
#
_cell.length_a   1.000
_cell.length_b   1.000
_cell.length_c   1.000
_cell.angle_alpha   90.00
_cell.angle_beta   90.00
_cell.angle_gamma   90.00
#
_symmetry.space_group_name_H-M   'P 1'
#
loop_
_entity.id
_entity.type
_entity.pdbx_description
1 polymer ?
#
loop_
_entity_poly.entity_id
_entity_poly.type
_entity_poly.pdbx_seq_one_letter_code
_entity_poly.pdbx_strand_id
1 'polypeptide(L)'
;MMERMNPQRPPSLDELKRLAPTLQSLAAAYGGRELRVFGSVARGGAQPASDLDLLVDFPGSPSLEQFMDLKLALEDLLNVRVDLVTRKGLRAELRERIEREAVPLA
;
A
#
# COMPACT_ATOMS: atom_id res chain seq x y z
N MET A 1 18.31 -20.95 -5.40
CA MET A 1 17.61 -20.85 -5.17
C MET A 1 17.32 -19.97 -4.70
N MET A 2 16.87 -19.49 -4.80
CA MET A 2 16.54 -18.84 -4.28
C MET A 2 15.68 -18.83 -3.56
N GLU A 3 15.73 -18.77 -3.12
CA GLU A 3 14.78 -18.83 -2.50
C GLU A 3 14.29 -17.64 -2.05
N ARG A 4 13.21 -17.41 -2.34
CA ARG A 4 12.58 -16.33 -1.82
C ARG A 4 12.46 -16.52 -0.40
N MET A 5 12.84 -15.61 0.32
CA MET A 5 12.76 -15.75 1.72
C MET A 5 11.35 -15.75 2.15
N ASN A 6 11.09 -16.21 3.33
CA ASN A 6 9.81 -16.05 3.94
C ASN A 6 9.46 -14.61 4.00
N PRO A 7 8.19 -14.26 4.07
CA PRO A 7 7.82 -12.89 4.27
C PRO A 7 8.51 -12.35 5.49
N GLN A 8 9.24 -11.32 5.29
CA GLN A 8 9.90 -10.66 6.37
C GLN A 8 8.94 -9.70 7.02
N ARG A 9 9.42 -8.98 8.02
CA ARG A 9 8.70 -7.84 8.49
C ARG A 9 8.37 -6.93 7.33
N PRO A 10 7.23 -6.24 7.35
CA PRO A 10 6.97 -5.22 6.36
C PRO A 10 8.07 -4.16 6.39
N PRO A 11 8.33 -3.48 5.29
CA PRO A 11 9.28 -2.39 5.31
C PRO A 11 8.85 -1.32 6.29
N SER A 12 9.81 -0.62 6.86
CA SER A 12 9.53 0.48 7.76
C SER A 12 9.01 1.67 6.96
N LEU A 13 8.42 2.63 7.66
CA LEU A 13 7.97 3.85 7.02
C LEU A 13 9.12 4.55 6.30
N ASP A 14 10.29 4.59 6.92
CA ASP A 14 11.45 5.22 6.29
C ASP A 14 11.85 4.52 5.00
N GLU A 15 11.81 3.18 5.01
CA GLU A 15 12.11 2.43 3.80
C GLU A 15 11.10 2.71 2.71
N LEU A 16 9.82 2.80 3.07
CA LEU A 16 8.79 3.12 2.12
C LEU A 16 8.97 4.53 1.55
N LYS A 17 9.36 5.47 2.38
CA LYS A 17 9.59 6.83 1.90
C LYS A 17 10.74 6.89 0.92
N ARG A 18 11.76 6.08 1.13
CA ARG A 18 12.87 6.01 0.18
C ARG A 18 12.44 5.42 -1.15
N LEU A 19 11.43 4.54 -1.14
CA LEU A 19 10.92 3.92 -2.35
C LEU A 19 9.75 4.69 -2.94
N ALA A 20 9.40 5.84 -2.35
CA ALA A 20 8.20 6.56 -2.75
C ALA A 20 8.13 6.86 -4.25
N PRO A 21 9.18 7.33 -4.91
CA PRO A 21 9.05 7.59 -6.34
C PRO A 21 8.70 6.34 -7.14
N THR A 22 9.30 5.21 -6.79
CA THR A 22 9.00 3.96 -7.48
C THR A 22 7.58 3.52 -7.19
N LEU A 23 7.14 3.64 -5.94
CA LEU A 23 5.80 3.24 -5.54
C LEU A 23 4.74 4.11 -6.20
N GLN A 24 4.97 5.42 -6.26
CA GLN A 24 4.03 6.32 -6.90
C GLN A 24 3.96 6.05 -8.41
N SER A 25 5.11 5.78 -9.02
CA SER A 25 5.12 5.45 -10.45
C SER A 25 4.37 4.16 -10.72
N LEU A 26 4.53 3.18 -9.85
CA LEU A 26 3.82 1.92 -10.00
C LEU A 26 2.31 2.12 -9.88
N ALA A 27 1.88 2.89 -8.88
CA ALA A 27 0.46 3.18 -8.73
C ALA A 27 -0.08 3.89 -9.97
N ALA A 28 0.67 4.86 -10.48
CA ALA A 28 0.25 5.62 -11.66
C ALA A 28 0.12 4.73 -12.88
N ALA A 29 1.00 3.73 -13.01
CA ALA A 29 0.95 2.82 -14.15
C ALA A 29 -0.36 2.05 -14.20
N TYR A 30 -1.01 1.87 -13.07
CA TYR A 30 -2.30 1.19 -12.98
C TYR A 30 -3.46 2.16 -12.76
N GLY A 31 -3.21 3.45 -12.90
CA GLY A 31 -4.28 4.44 -12.84
C GLY A 31 -4.57 4.98 -11.45
N GLY A 32 -3.75 4.63 -10.47
CA GLY A 32 -3.93 5.13 -9.11
C GLY A 32 -3.07 6.33 -8.84
N ARG A 33 -3.32 6.95 -7.69
CA ARG A 33 -2.55 8.11 -7.27
C ARG A 33 -2.62 8.25 -5.78
N GLU A 34 -1.77 9.10 -5.22
CA GLU A 34 -1.79 9.45 -3.80
C GLU A 34 -1.69 8.22 -2.92
N LEU A 35 -0.73 7.36 -3.25
CA LEU A 35 -0.50 6.18 -2.45
C LEU A 35 -0.04 6.59 -1.05
N ARG A 36 -0.67 6.03 -0.02
CA ARG A 36 -0.35 6.34 1.37
C ARG A 36 -0.28 5.06 2.16
N VAL A 37 0.45 5.11 3.25
CA VAL A 37 0.55 3.96 4.15
C VAL A 37 -0.24 4.28 5.42
N PHE A 38 -0.96 3.28 5.91
CA PHE A 38 -1.68 3.43 7.17
C PHE A 38 -1.50 2.15 8.00
N GLY A 39 -2.17 2.05 9.10
CA GLY A 39 -2.11 0.86 9.93
C GLY A 39 -0.82 0.75 10.71
N SER A 40 -0.41 -0.49 10.99
CA SER A 40 0.69 -0.72 11.93
C SER A 40 2.01 -0.17 11.44
N VAL A 41 2.29 -0.24 10.14
CA VAL A 41 3.55 0.30 9.64
C VAL A 41 3.61 1.80 9.81
N ALA A 42 2.49 2.49 9.56
CA ALA A 42 2.45 3.94 9.73
C ALA A 42 2.66 4.33 11.19
N ARG A 43 2.20 3.49 12.11
CA ARG A 43 2.34 3.75 13.54
C ARG A 43 3.67 3.25 14.12
N GLY A 44 4.47 2.57 13.31
CA GLY A 44 5.74 2.04 13.79
C GLY A 44 5.61 0.77 14.60
N GLY A 45 4.46 0.12 14.58
CA GLY A 45 4.22 -1.07 15.39
C GLY A 45 4.09 -2.36 14.61
N ALA A 46 4.61 -2.41 13.39
CA ALA A 46 4.46 -3.59 12.56
C ALA A 46 5.16 -4.80 13.17
N GLN A 47 4.49 -5.93 13.08
CA GLN A 47 5.03 -7.20 13.53
C GLN A 47 5.51 -7.99 12.32
N PRO A 48 6.42 -8.96 12.51
CA PRO A 48 6.71 -9.90 11.43
C PRO A 48 5.40 -10.53 10.99
N ALA A 49 5.20 -10.69 9.72
CA ALA A 49 3.99 -11.26 9.14
C ALA A 49 2.77 -10.33 9.15
N SER A 50 2.90 -9.10 9.62
CA SER A 50 1.83 -8.13 9.43
C SER A 50 1.70 -7.78 7.96
N ASP A 51 0.47 -7.56 7.52
CA ASP A 51 0.27 -7.03 6.16
C ASP A 51 0.66 -5.57 6.14
N LEU A 52 1.03 -5.11 4.96
CA LEU A 52 1.28 -3.70 4.75
C LEU A 52 -0.02 -3.07 4.26
N ASP A 53 -0.51 -2.09 4.99
CA ASP A 53 -1.78 -1.45 4.67
C ASP A 53 -1.53 -0.21 3.82
N LEU A 54 -2.04 -0.22 2.61
CA LEU A 54 -1.86 0.89 1.67
C LEU A 54 -3.21 1.42 1.20
N LEU A 55 -3.27 2.73 1.09
CA LEU A 55 -4.46 3.43 0.62
C LEU A 55 -4.11 4.09 -0.71
N VAL A 56 -4.95 3.89 -1.70
CA VAL A 56 -4.75 4.47 -3.02
C VAL A 56 -6.04 5.15 -3.47
N ASP A 57 -5.89 6.23 -4.20
CA ASP A 57 -7.02 6.91 -4.79
C ASP A 57 -7.03 6.66 -6.30
N PHE A 58 -8.18 6.24 -6.82
CA PHE A 58 -8.39 6.13 -8.26
C PHE A 58 -9.34 7.25 -8.67
N PRO A 59 -8.98 8.04 -9.67
CA PRO A 59 -9.87 9.13 -10.09
C PRO A 59 -11.23 8.63 -10.56
N GLY A 60 -11.26 7.42 -11.13
CA GLY A 60 -12.53 6.83 -11.54
C GLY A 60 -12.78 5.58 -10.75
N SER A 61 -13.55 4.66 -11.33
CA SER A 61 -13.78 3.35 -10.72
C SER A 61 -12.89 2.33 -11.40
N PRO A 62 -11.91 1.81 -10.72
CA PRO A 62 -11.04 0.81 -11.35
C PRO A 62 -11.82 -0.48 -11.55
N SER A 63 -11.44 -1.22 -12.59
CA SER A 63 -11.94 -2.58 -12.72
C SER A 63 -11.32 -3.44 -11.63
N LEU A 64 -11.95 -4.56 -11.33
CA LEU A 64 -11.37 -5.49 -10.37
C LEU A 64 -9.99 -5.94 -10.83
N GLU A 65 -9.84 -6.21 -12.12
CA GLU A 65 -8.56 -6.64 -12.66
C GLU A 65 -7.48 -5.56 -12.44
N GLN A 66 -7.81 -4.31 -12.72
CA GLN A 66 -6.89 -3.21 -12.55
C GLN A 66 -6.45 -3.08 -11.08
N PHE A 67 -7.41 -3.17 -10.18
CA PHE A 67 -7.14 -3.08 -8.76
C PHE A 67 -6.25 -4.24 -8.30
N MET A 68 -6.58 -5.46 -8.71
CA MET A 68 -5.81 -6.63 -8.30
C MET A 68 -4.42 -6.62 -8.90
N ASP A 69 -4.28 -6.12 -10.13
CA ASP A 69 -2.98 -6.04 -10.76
C ASP A 69 -2.06 -5.10 -9.98
N LEU A 70 -2.58 -3.98 -9.51
CA LEU A 70 -1.79 -3.06 -8.70
C LEU A 70 -1.39 -3.71 -7.38
N LYS A 71 -2.35 -4.36 -6.72
CA LYS A 71 -2.06 -5.04 -5.46
C LYS A 71 -0.94 -6.05 -5.63
N LEU A 72 -1.04 -6.89 -6.65
CA LEU A 72 -0.04 -7.93 -6.87
C LEU A 72 1.30 -7.34 -7.26
N ALA A 73 1.30 -6.25 -8.02
CA ALA A 73 2.55 -5.59 -8.40
C ALA A 73 3.25 -5.01 -7.17
N LEU A 74 2.48 -4.43 -6.25
CA LEU A 74 3.04 -3.91 -5.01
C LEU A 74 3.61 -5.03 -4.15
N GLU A 75 2.87 -6.14 -4.06
CA GLU A 75 3.35 -7.28 -3.29
C GLU A 75 4.65 -7.84 -3.86
N ASP A 76 4.72 -7.90 -5.18
CA ASP A 76 5.90 -8.42 -5.84
C ASP A 76 7.09 -7.51 -5.64
N LEU A 77 6.88 -6.21 -5.74
CA LEU A 77 7.96 -5.24 -5.55
C LEU A 77 8.48 -5.26 -4.12
N LEU A 78 7.58 -5.30 -3.15
CA LEU A 78 7.94 -5.15 -1.74
C LEU A 78 8.15 -6.47 -1.03
N ASN A 79 7.76 -7.57 -1.65
CA ASN A 79 7.93 -8.92 -1.11
C ASN A 79 7.25 -9.08 0.25
N VAL A 80 6.07 -8.49 0.39
CA VAL A 80 5.22 -8.64 1.56
C VAL A 80 3.78 -8.68 1.08
N ARG A 81 2.89 -9.12 1.94
CA ARG A 81 1.47 -9.07 1.62
C ARG A 81 0.98 -7.64 1.81
N VAL A 82 0.18 -7.19 0.86
CA VAL A 82 -0.34 -5.83 0.85
C VAL A 82 -1.86 -5.90 0.99
N ASP A 83 -2.37 -5.16 1.96
CA ASP A 83 -3.79 -4.92 2.09
C ASP A 83 -4.06 -3.57 1.43
N LEU A 84 -4.51 -3.62 0.19
CA LEU A 84 -4.72 -2.41 -0.59
C LEU A 84 -6.19 -2.03 -0.55
N VAL A 85 -6.45 -0.81 -0.15
CA VAL A 85 -7.82 -0.29 -0.14
C VAL A 85 -7.88 0.98 -0.96
N THR A 86 -9.04 1.26 -1.53
CA THR A 86 -9.25 2.49 -2.26
C THR A 86 -9.94 3.49 -1.36
N ARG A 87 -9.63 4.76 -1.57
CA ARG A 87 -10.24 5.80 -0.77
C ARG A 87 -11.76 5.78 -0.91
N LYS A 88 -12.25 5.60 -2.13
CA LYS A 88 -13.70 5.60 -2.37
C LYS A 88 -14.39 4.35 -1.86
N GLY A 89 -13.66 3.26 -1.67
CA GLY A 89 -14.23 2.02 -1.19
C GLY A 89 -14.37 1.94 0.31
N LEU A 90 -13.84 2.90 1.05
CA LEU A 90 -13.94 2.88 2.50
C LEU A 90 -15.29 3.39 2.94
N ARG A 91 -15.83 2.79 4.00
CA ARG A 91 -17.02 3.34 4.63
C ARG A 91 -16.70 4.72 5.17
N ALA A 92 -17.70 5.58 5.22
CA ALA A 92 -17.50 6.97 5.60
C ALA A 92 -16.82 7.10 6.96
N GLU A 93 -17.26 6.34 7.95
CA GLU A 93 -16.69 6.46 9.27
C GLU A 93 -15.27 5.95 9.33
N LEU A 94 -14.93 4.94 8.54
CA LEU A 94 -13.57 4.44 8.48
C LEU A 94 -12.68 5.34 7.64
N ARG A 95 -13.26 5.97 6.62
CA ARG A 95 -12.49 6.82 5.73
C ARG A 95 -11.83 7.97 6.47
N GLU A 96 -12.61 8.64 7.31
CA GLU A 96 -12.08 9.77 8.05
C GLU A 96 -10.92 9.36 8.93
N ARG A 97 -11.08 8.26 9.64
CA ARG A 97 -10.05 7.79 10.54
C ARG A 97 -8.79 7.36 9.80
N ILE A 98 -8.96 6.60 8.72
CA ILE A 98 -7.83 6.10 7.95
C ILE A 98 -7.11 7.23 7.26
N GLU A 99 -7.84 8.20 6.71
CA GLU A 99 -7.20 9.33 6.06
C GLU A 99 -6.42 10.16 7.05
N ARG A 100 -6.89 10.24 8.29
CA ARG A 100 -6.18 10.98 9.32
C ARG A 100 -4.87 10.29 9.71
N GLU A 101 -4.88 8.97 9.72
CA GLU A 101 -3.69 8.19 10.07
C GLU A 101 -2.73 7.99 8.91
N ALA A 102 -3.21 8.11 7.69
CA ALA A 102 -2.42 7.74 6.53
C ALA A 102 -1.28 8.72 6.29
N VAL A 103 -0.13 8.18 5.96
CA VAL A 103 1.09 8.95 5.72
C VAL A 103 1.38 8.92 4.24
N PRO A 104 1.45 10.07 3.58
CA PRO A 104 1.78 10.09 2.16
C PRO A 104 3.16 9.54 1.90
N LEU A 105 3.31 8.84 0.80
CA LEU A 105 4.59 8.32 0.35
C LEU A 105 5.15 9.23 -0.73
N ALA A 106 5.26 10.49 -0.44
CA ALA A 106 5.73 11.43 -1.44
C ALA A 106 6.93 12.20 -0.93
#